data_25f32e46655c6fb29edf45400dea32f7
#
_entry.id   25f32e46655c6fb29edf45400dea32f7
#
_cell.length_a   1.000
_cell.length_b   1.000
_cell.length_c   1.000
_cell.angle_alpha   90.00
_cell.angle_beta   90.00
_cell.angle_gamma   90.00
#
_symmetry.space_group_name_H-M   'P 1'
#
loop_
_entity.id
_entity.type
_entity.pdbx_description
1 polymer ?
#
loop_
_entity_poly.entity_id
_entity_poly.type
_entity_poly.pdbx_seq_one_letter_code
_entity_poly.pdbx_strand_id
1 'polypeptide(L)'
;MNRYNVYKNKFGTGYILDVQTDLLSGLNTRVVVPLLSISDSPKLAKYLNPTFEVKGQEVAMMTQFIAAIPESELTNQVDNLGDFHHEISSALDMIFSGF
;
A
#
# COMPACT_ATOMS: atom_id res chain seq x y z
N MET A 1 0.52 -13.29 -7.42
CA MET A 1 0.76 -12.22 -6.45
C MET A 1 -0.38 -12.19 -5.45
N ASN A 2 -0.07 -11.86 -4.23
CA ASN A 2 -1.06 -11.87 -3.17
C ASN A 2 -1.38 -10.46 -2.71
N ARG A 3 -2.66 -10.20 -2.47
CA ARG A 3 -3.13 -8.95 -1.89
C ARG A 3 -2.39 -8.67 -0.58
N TYR A 4 -2.05 -7.42 -0.36
CA TYR A 4 -1.33 -6.92 0.82
C TYR A 4 0.15 -7.29 0.89
N ASN A 5 0.71 -7.88 -0.16
CA ASN A 5 2.15 -7.99 -0.27
C ASN A 5 2.79 -6.62 -0.29
N VAL A 6 3.92 -6.51 0.38
CA VAL A 6 4.72 -5.28 0.43
C VAL A 6 5.99 -5.50 -0.36
N TYR A 7 6.29 -4.58 -1.25
CA TYR A 7 7.47 -4.62 -2.11
C TYR A 7 8.33 -3.39 -1.85
N LYS A 8 9.63 -3.53 -2.07
CA LYS A 8 10.52 -2.37 -2.04
C LYS A 8 10.17 -1.44 -3.20
N ASN A 9 10.09 -0.14 -2.91
CA ASN A 9 9.79 0.85 -3.97
C ASN A 9 11.05 1.13 -4.77
N LYS A 10 11.11 0.64 -6.00
CA LYS A 10 12.25 0.86 -6.88
C LYS A 10 12.19 2.19 -7.64
N PHE A 11 11.11 2.95 -7.47
CA PHE A 11 10.95 4.27 -8.08
C PHE A 11 11.32 5.39 -7.10
N GLY A 12 11.68 5.07 -5.86
CA GLY A 12 11.96 6.07 -4.84
C GLY A 12 12.20 5.41 -3.48
N THR A 13 11.93 6.15 -2.41
CA THR A 13 12.08 5.65 -1.05
C THR A 13 10.82 4.92 -0.59
N GLY A 14 10.95 4.13 0.47
CA GLY A 14 9.83 3.45 1.09
C GLY A 14 9.45 2.16 0.39
N TYR A 15 8.17 1.82 0.47
CA TYR A 15 7.64 0.55 -0.03
C TYR A 15 6.38 0.77 -0.83
N ILE A 16 5.91 -0.30 -1.47
CA ILE A 16 4.66 -0.32 -2.23
C ILE A 16 3.80 -1.44 -1.69
N LEU A 17 2.56 -1.13 -1.36
CA LEU A 17 1.56 -2.08 -0.86
C LEU A 17 0.60 -2.44 -1.99
N ASP A 18 0.50 -3.74 -2.29
CA ASP A 18 -0.47 -4.27 -3.26
C ASP A 18 -1.84 -4.37 -2.60
N VAL A 19 -2.82 -3.64 -3.12
CA VAL A 19 -4.17 -3.64 -2.55
C VAL A 19 -5.22 -4.23 -3.48
N GLN A 20 -4.82 -4.68 -4.67
CA GLN A 20 -5.76 -5.26 -5.63
C GLN A 20 -6.24 -6.63 -5.18
N THR A 21 -7.54 -6.90 -5.38
CA THR A 21 -8.10 -8.23 -5.08
C THR A 21 -7.40 -9.32 -5.89
N ASP A 22 -7.18 -10.47 -5.27
CA ASP A 22 -6.59 -11.63 -5.95
C ASP A 22 -7.52 -12.22 -7.01
N LEU A 23 -8.79 -11.86 -7.01
CA LEU A 23 -9.73 -12.25 -8.05
C LEU A 23 -9.33 -11.71 -9.42
N LEU A 24 -8.53 -10.65 -9.46
CA LEU A 24 -8.07 -10.01 -10.69
C LEU A 24 -6.59 -10.31 -10.97
N SER A 25 -6.07 -11.42 -10.43
CA SER A 25 -4.65 -11.77 -10.57
C SER A 25 -4.23 -12.02 -12.02
N GLY A 26 -5.19 -12.23 -12.94
CA GLY A 26 -4.88 -12.41 -14.36
C GLY A 26 -4.57 -11.11 -15.11
N LEU A 27 -4.80 -9.95 -14.50
CA LEU A 27 -4.46 -8.68 -15.14
C LEU A 27 -2.95 -8.45 -15.07
N ASN A 28 -2.42 -7.71 -16.04
CA ASN A 28 -1.00 -7.37 -16.06
C ASN A 28 -0.68 -6.08 -15.28
N THR A 29 -1.67 -5.54 -14.59
CA THR A 29 -1.52 -4.37 -13.72
C THR A 29 -1.98 -4.70 -12.31
N ARG A 30 -1.43 -3.97 -11.33
CA ARG A 30 -1.84 -4.07 -9.93
C ARG A 30 -2.12 -2.67 -9.40
N VAL A 31 -3.21 -2.55 -8.62
CA VAL A 31 -3.50 -1.31 -7.90
C VAL A 31 -2.68 -1.33 -6.60
N VAL A 32 -1.91 -0.30 -6.40
CA VAL A 32 -0.96 -0.20 -5.28
C VAL A 32 -1.06 1.13 -4.56
N VAL A 33 -0.53 1.17 -3.35
CA VAL A 33 -0.45 2.38 -2.53
C VAL A 33 0.97 2.50 -1.98
N PRO A 34 1.62 3.67 -2.11
CA PRO A 34 2.94 3.86 -1.51
C PRO A 34 2.88 3.84 0.01
N LEU A 35 3.93 3.28 0.62
CA LEU A 35 4.18 3.33 2.06
C LEU A 35 5.43 4.16 2.25
N LEU A 36 5.29 5.32 2.87
CA LEU A 36 6.40 6.25 3.09
C LEU A 36 6.76 6.29 4.58
N SER A 37 8.04 6.51 4.89
CA SER A 37 8.44 6.75 6.26
C SER A 37 7.69 7.97 6.81
N ILE A 38 7.48 8.00 8.11
CA ILE A 38 6.73 9.12 8.72
C ILE A 38 7.42 10.45 8.42
N SER A 39 8.77 10.48 8.44
CA SER A 39 9.52 11.70 8.17
C SER A 39 9.40 12.19 6.72
N ASP A 40 9.14 11.28 5.78
CA ASP A 40 8.98 11.62 4.35
C ASP A 40 7.52 11.85 3.97
N SER A 41 6.60 11.65 4.91
CA SER A 41 5.17 11.74 4.63
C SER A 41 4.68 13.17 4.74
N PRO A 42 3.68 13.57 3.94
CA PRO A 42 2.92 14.78 4.21
C PRO A 42 2.14 14.63 5.52
N LYS A 43 1.48 15.68 5.97
CA LYS A 43 0.65 15.61 7.15
C LYS A 43 -0.36 14.48 7.02
N LEU A 44 -0.39 13.58 8.01
CA LEU A 44 -1.27 12.43 7.96
C LEU A 44 -2.70 12.81 8.27
N ALA A 45 -3.63 12.27 7.48
CA ALA A 45 -5.07 12.45 7.70
C ALA A 45 -5.61 11.22 8.41
N LYS A 46 -6.36 11.46 9.48
CA LYS A 46 -6.97 10.40 10.27
C LYS A 46 -7.87 9.53 9.38
N TYR A 47 -7.81 8.23 9.58
CA TYR A 47 -8.54 7.20 8.83
C TYR A 47 -8.07 7.01 7.38
N LEU A 48 -7.39 7.98 6.78
CA LEU A 48 -6.89 7.87 5.41
C LEU A 48 -5.48 7.29 5.36
N ASN A 49 -4.65 7.64 6.34
CA ASN A 49 -3.23 7.29 6.35
C ASN A 49 -2.86 6.45 7.58
N PRO A 50 -3.31 5.19 7.65
CA PRO A 50 -2.88 4.32 8.74
C PRO A 50 -1.38 4.06 8.69
N THR A 51 -0.80 3.75 9.85
CA THR A 51 0.63 3.47 9.95
C THR A 51 0.86 2.00 10.25
N PHE A 52 1.96 1.49 9.75
CA PHE A 52 2.36 0.09 9.94
C PHE A 52 3.86 0.03 10.15
N GLU A 53 4.32 -1.08 10.74
CA GLU A 53 5.75 -1.37 10.82
C GLU A 53 6.12 -2.34 9.69
N VAL A 54 7.11 -1.96 8.88
CA VAL A 54 7.66 -2.79 7.82
C VAL A 54 9.16 -2.83 8.00
N LYS A 55 9.71 -4.02 8.24
CA LYS A 55 11.15 -4.21 8.42
C LYS A 55 11.74 -3.28 9.50
N GLY A 56 11.02 -3.13 10.61
CA GLY A 56 11.47 -2.32 11.74
C GLY A 56 11.29 -0.81 11.55
N GLN A 57 10.69 -0.39 10.45
CA GLN A 57 10.47 1.02 10.14
C GLN A 57 8.98 1.33 10.17
N GLU A 58 8.59 2.41 10.85
CA GLU A 58 7.21 2.88 10.82
C GLU A 58 6.94 3.63 9.53
N VAL A 59 5.93 3.20 8.79
CA VAL A 59 5.54 3.78 7.51
C VAL A 59 4.07 4.15 7.53
N ALA A 60 3.70 5.14 6.73
CA ALA A 60 2.31 5.56 6.56
C ALA A 60 1.81 5.16 5.18
N MET A 61 0.58 4.65 5.12
CA MET A 61 -0.08 4.30 3.88
C MET A 61 -0.59 5.57 3.20
N MET A 62 0.02 5.93 2.08
CA MET A 62 -0.36 7.13 1.33
C MET A 62 -1.52 6.81 0.38
N THR A 63 -2.69 6.59 0.96
CA THR A 63 -3.88 6.15 0.23
C THR A 63 -4.26 7.11 -0.90
N GLN A 64 -4.03 8.40 -0.72
CA GLN A 64 -4.31 9.42 -1.73
C GLN A 64 -3.40 9.31 -2.95
N PHE A 65 -2.30 8.56 -2.86
CA PHE A 65 -1.37 8.34 -3.98
C PHE A 65 -1.60 6.98 -4.64
N ILE A 66 -2.78 6.39 -4.43
CA ILE A 66 -3.15 5.12 -5.05
C ILE A 66 -2.97 5.19 -6.58
N ALA A 67 -2.43 4.14 -7.16
CA ALA A 67 -2.15 4.10 -8.60
C ALA A 67 -2.14 2.66 -9.11
N ALA A 68 -2.33 2.51 -10.40
CA ALA A 68 -2.15 1.23 -11.07
C ALA A 68 -0.76 1.23 -11.71
N ILE A 69 -0.01 0.15 -11.51
CA ILE A 69 1.31 -0.02 -12.11
C ILE A 69 1.41 -1.40 -12.77
N PRO A 70 2.34 -1.58 -13.73
CA PRO A 70 2.56 -2.91 -14.30
C PRO A 70 2.97 -3.91 -13.23
N GLU A 71 2.40 -5.11 -13.29
CA GLU A 71 2.73 -6.19 -12.35
C GLU A 71 4.22 -6.50 -12.35
N SER A 72 4.88 -6.40 -13.51
CA SER A 72 6.31 -6.66 -13.64
C SER A 72 7.19 -5.72 -12.81
N GLU A 73 6.64 -4.59 -12.34
CA GLU A 73 7.38 -3.65 -11.50
C GLU A 73 7.39 -4.06 -10.02
N LEU A 74 6.58 -5.03 -9.64
CA LEU A 74 6.50 -5.51 -8.25
C LEU A 74 7.51 -6.65 -8.05
N THR A 75 8.70 -6.29 -7.60
CA THR A 75 9.78 -7.21 -7.29
C THR A 75 10.28 -6.96 -5.87
N ASN A 76 11.02 -7.92 -5.30
CA ASN A 76 11.54 -7.81 -3.94
C ASN A 76 10.44 -7.67 -2.89
N GLN A 77 9.56 -8.69 -2.81
CA GLN A 77 8.59 -8.75 -1.73
C GLN A 77 9.33 -8.84 -0.40
N VAL A 78 8.98 -7.96 0.54
CA VAL A 78 9.65 -7.89 1.85
C VAL A 78 8.72 -8.19 3.01
N ASP A 79 7.41 -8.10 2.81
CA ASP A 79 6.44 -8.30 3.89
C ASP A 79 5.05 -8.59 3.30
N ASN A 80 4.09 -8.85 4.17
CA ASN A 80 2.68 -8.92 3.82
C ASN A 80 1.87 -8.35 4.99
N LEU A 81 0.98 -7.43 4.71
CA LEU A 81 0.17 -6.75 5.73
C LEU A 81 -1.27 -7.29 5.80
N GLY A 82 -1.46 -8.57 5.45
CA GLY A 82 -2.79 -9.20 5.49
C GLY A 82 -3.45 -9.18 6.85
N ASP A 83 -2.68 -9.18 7.94
CA ASP A 83 -3.22 -9.09 9.30
C ASP A 83 -3.89 -7.73 9.57
N PHE A 84 -3.65 -6.75 8.74
CA PHE A 84 -4.19 -5.39 8.87
C PHE A 84 -5.26 -5.09 7.83
N HIS A 85 -5.90 -6.14 7.30
CA HIS A 85 -6.94 -6.01 6.28
C HIS A 85 -7.99 -4.95 6.63
N HIS A 86 -8.45 -4.93 7.88
CA HIS A 86 -9.50 -4.00 8.31
C HIS A 86 -9.03 -2.54 8.19
N GLU A 87 -7.82 -2.24 8.67
CA GLU A 87 -7.28 -0.88 8.63
C GLU A 87 -7.05 -0.44 7.19
N ILE A 88 -6.54 -1.34 6.34
CA ILE A 88 -6.26 -1.04 4.94
C ILE A 88 -7.55 -0.81 4.17
N SER A 89 -8.54 -1.71 4.31
CA SER A 89 -9.80 -1.55 3.58
C SER A 89 -10.57 -0.32 4.07
N SER A 90 -10.49 0.02 5.35
CA SER A 90 -11.11 1.25 5.86
C SER A 90 -10.50 2.50 5.25
N ALA A 91 -9.18 2.52 5.04
CA ALA A 91 -8.52 3.64 4.38
C ALA A 91 -8.95 3.76 2.92
N LEU A 92 -9.08 2.65 2.21
CA LEU A 92 -9.57 2.64 0.83
C LEU A 92 -11.01 3.11 0.76
N ASP A 93 -11.86 2.67 1.69
CA ASP A 93 -13.25 3.12 1.76
C ASP A 93 -13.33 4.62 2.04
N MET A 94 -12.43 5.15 2.87
CA MET A 94 -12.38 6.59 3.16
C MET A 94 -12.13 7.40 1.89
N ILE A 95 -11.19 6.99 1.04
CA ILE A 95 -10.88 7.75 -0.16
C ILE A 95 -11.96 7.63 -1.24
N PHE A 96 -12.66 6.50 -1.30
CA PHE A 96 -13.66 6.27 -2.33
C PHE A 96 -15.08 6.61 -1.92
N SER A 97 -15.40 6.51 -0.63
CA SER A 97 -16.78 6.66 -0.15
C SER A 97 -16.93 7.65 1.01
N GLY A 98 -15.84 8.04 1.63
CA GLY A 98 -15.86 8.95 2.77
C GLY A 98 -16.26 8.29 4.10
N PHE A 99 -16.15 6.97 4.19
CA PHE A 99 -16.51 6.24 5.42
C PHE A 99 -15.31 5.53 5.99
#